data_cb92ffc8ec823471a585daeedba6a0ff
#
_entry.id   cb92ffc8ec823471a585daeedba6a0ff
#
_cell.length_a   1.000
_cell.length_b   1.000
_cell.length_c   1.000
_cell.angle_alpha   90.00
_cell.angle_beta   90.00
_cell.angle_gamma   90.00
#
_symmetry.space_group_name_H-M   'P 1'
#
loop_
_entity.id
_entity.type
_entity.pdbx_description
1 polymer ?
#
loop_
_entity_poly.entity_id
_entity_poly.type
_entity_poly.pdbx_seq_one_letter_code
_entity_poly.pdbx_strand_id
1 'polypeptide(L)'
;MTTIGGVQTESHGTKDVSGETGKVEVELDDNYFEPTVLKGTPGQQVELELKNEGNAAHTLTIAEQNVDAEVQPGDETEVEVTFPESGELTFVCKFHQSSGMVGALQASE
;
A
#
# COMPACT_ATOMS: atom_id res chain seq x y z
N MET A 1 12.41 -6.79 -11.45
CA MET A 1 12.16 -5.91 -10.30
C MET A 1 11.49 -4.63 -10.71
N THR A 2 10.69 -4.10 -9.84
CA THR A 2 9.94 -2.87 -10.04
C THR A 2 10.57 -1.76 -9.23
N THR A 3 10.57 -0.53 -9.75
CA THR A 3 11.03 0.64 -8.99
C THR A 3 9.82 1.47 -8.60
N ILE A 4 9.65 1.72 -7.30
CA ILE A 4 8.56 2.51 -6.77
C ILE A 4 9.15 3.57 -5.86
N GLY A 5 8.85 4.85 -6.16
CA GLY A 5 9.38 5.97 -5.38
C GLY A 5 10.89 5.99 -5.31
N GLY A 6 11.57 5.52 -6.36
CA GLY A 6 13.02 5.45 -6.40
C GLY A 6 13.60 4.22 -5.68
N VAL A 7 12.76 3.35 -5.14
CA VAL A 7 13.20 2.16 -4.41
C VAL A 7 12.93 0.93 -5.27
N GLN A 8 13.93 0.08 -5.42
CA GLN A 8 13.73 -1.20 -6.11
C GLN A 8 13.02 -2.17 -5.21
N THR A 9 11.95 -2.79 -5.71
CA THR A 9 11.19 -3.76 -4.95
C THR A 9 10.74 -4.90 -5.84
N GLU A 10 10.45 -6.03 -5.23
CA GLU A 10 9.85 -7.17 -5.92
C GLU A 10 8.34 -6.99 -5.89
N SER A 11 7.71 -6.97 -7.06
CA SER A 11 6.27 -6.78 -7.13
C SER A 11 5.55 -8.08 -6.77
N HIS A 12 4.60 -7.98 -5.86
CA HIS A 12 3.72 -9.08 -5.48
C HIS A 12 2.30 -8.84 -5.99
N GLY A 13 2.20 -8.31 -7.19
CA GLY A 13 0.94 -8.18 -7.89
C GLY A 13 0.40 -6.77 -7.98
N THR A 14 -0.52 -6.61 -8.90
CA THR A 14 -1.25 -5.37 -9.12
C THR A 14 -2.74 -5.69 -9.09
N LYS A 15 -3.52 -4.89 -8.38
CA LYS A 15 -4.95 -5.09 -8.30
C LYS A 15 -5.68 -3.83 -8.74
N ASP A 16 -6.65 -4.00 -9.63
CA ASP A 16 -7.50 -2.89 -10.07
C ASP A 16 -8.69 -2.78 -9.12
N VAL A 17 -8.75 -1.66 -8.41
CA VAL A 17 -9.81 -1.42 -7.42
C VAL A 17 -10.72 -0.26 -7.83
N SER A 18 -10.68 0.14 -9.11
CA SER A 18 -11.41 1.32 -9.57
C SER A 18 -12.92 1.22 -9.40
N GLY A 19 -13.47 0.01 -9.35
CA GLY A 19 -14.91 -0.17 -9.14
C GLY A 19 -15.29 -0.61 -7.73
N GLU A 20 -14.33 -0.64 -6.80
CA GLU A 20 -14.60 -1.16 -5.47
C GLU A 20 -15.38 -0.18 -4.62
N THR A 21 -16.40 -0.69 -3.93
CA THR A 21 -17.21 0.11 -3.01
C THR A 21 -17.04 -0.36 -1.57
N GLY A 22 -16.32 -1.43 -1.34
CA GLY A 22 -16.07 -1.97 -0.01
C GLY A 22 -14.59 -1.86 0.35
N LYS A 23 -14.17 -2.71 1.26
CA LYS A 23 -12.77 -2.71 1.72
C LYS A 23 -11.89 -3.48 0.75
N VAL A 24 -10.67 -3.01 0.61
CA VAL A 24 -9.64 -3.68 -0.19
C VAL A 24 -8.61 -4.24 0.77
N GLU A 25 -8.37 -5.54 0.70
CA GLU A 25 -7.40 -6.18 1.57
C GLU A 25 -5.99 -5.99 1.05
N VAL A 26 -5.09 -5.59 1.93
CA VAL A 26 -3.65 -5.51 1.64
C VAL A 26 -2.92 -6.27 2.72
N GLU A 27 -2.14 -7.27 2.33
CA GLU A 27 -1.33 -8.03 3.26
C GLU A 27 0.02 -7.37 3.43
N LEU A 28 0.48 -7.31 4.68
CA LEU A 28 1.80 -6.82 5.01
C LEU A 28 2.62 -8.03 5.43
N ASP A 29 3.52 -8.44 4.55
CA ASP A 29 4.41 -9.55 4.82
C ASP A 29 5.80 -9.03 5.17
N ASP A 30 6.70 -9.92 5.53
CA ASP A 30 8.06 -9.47 5.82
C ASP A 30 8.69 -8.95 4.54
N ASN A 31 8.88 -7.63 4.50
CA ASN A 31 9.56 -6.87 3.47
C ASN A 31 8.78 -6.66 2.17
N TYR A 32 7.44 -6.91 2.15
CA TYR A 32 6.65 -6.54 0.96
C TYR A 32 5.17 -6.35 1.29
N PHE A 33 4.46 -5.65 0.42
CA PHE A 33 3.01 -5.53 0.43
C PHE A 33 2.42 -6.39 -0.68
N GLU A 34 1.28 -7.01 -0.41
CA GLU A 34 0.58 -7.80 -1.43
C GLU A 34 -0.90 -7.42 -1.46
N PRO A 35 -1.43 -6.83 -2.53
CA PRO A 35 -0.72 -6.49 -3.76
C PRO A 35 0.22 -5.31 -3.55
N THR A 36 1.28 -5.25 -4.34
CA THR A 36 2.24 -4.16 -4.26
C THR A 36 1.71 -2.89 -4.88
N VAL A 37 0.89 -3.01 -5.92
CA VAL A 37 0.34 -1.88 -6.66
C VAL A 37 -1.18 -1.96 -6.69
N LEU A 38 -1.84 -0.86 -6.36
CA LEU A 38 -3.28 -0.72 -6.48
C LEU A 38 -3.57 0.30 -7.57
N LYS A 39 -4.45 -0.03 -8.50
CA LYS A 39 -4.88 0.87 -9.56
C LYS A 39 -6.30 1.34 -9.27
N GLY A 40 -6.52 2.63 -9.36
CA GLY A 40 -7.83 3.21 -9.11
C GLY A 40 -8.09 4.44 -9.97
N THR A 41 -9.28 4.98 -9.83
CA THR A 41 -9.67 6.20 -10.54
C THR A 41 -9.03 7.40 -9.85
N PRO A 42 -8.63 8.45 -10.60
CA PRO A 42 -8.09 9.65 -9.96
C PRO A 42 -9.05 10.19 -8.90
N GLY A 43 -8.52 10.49 -7.72
CA GLY A 43 -9.29 11.02 -6.60
C GLY A 43 -10.16 10.01 -5.87
N GLN A 44 -10.13 8.75 -6.26
CA GLN A 44 -10.95 7.73 -5.62
C GLN A 44 -10.52 7.51 -4.18
N GLN A 45 -11.50 7.38 -3.29
CA GLN A 45 -11.24 7.02 -1.89
C GLN A 45 -11.57 5.55 -1.69
N VAL A 46 -10.66 4.84 -1.04
CA VAL A 46 -10.89 3.43 -0.71
C VAL A 46 -10.46 3.18 0.73
N GLU A 47 -11.10 2.20 1.36
CA GLU A 47 -10.71 1.76 2.69
C GLU A 47 -9.86 0.50 2.53
N LEU A 48 -8.65 0.54 3.07
CA LEU A 48 -7.75 -0.60 3.03
C LEU A 48 -7.84 -1.35 4.34
N GLU A 49 -8.02 -2.66 4.24
CA GLU A 49 -7.92 -3.55 5.39
C GLU A 49 -6.51 -4.13 5.37
N LEU A 50 -5.71 -3.74 6.35
CA LEU A 50 -4.30 -4.13 6.43
C LEU A 50 -4.18 -5.31 7.36
N LYS A 51 -3.61 -6.41 6.85
CA LYS A 51 -3.38 -7.62 7.65
C LYS A 51 -1.90 -7.91 7.69
N ASN A 52 -1.33 -7.99 8.88
CA ASN A 52 0.08 -8.32 9.03
C ASN A 52 0.26 -9.83 9.10
N GLU A 53 0.75 -10.41 8.02
CA GLU A 53 1.01 -11.83 7.91
C GLU A 53 2.47 -12.16 8.16
N GLY A 54 3.28 -11.17 8.47
CA GLY A 54 4.70 -11.36 8.72
C GLY A 54 5.01 -11.63 10.19
N ASN A 55 6.28 -11.64 10.52
CA ASN A 55 6.76 -11.91 11.87
C ASN A 55 7.24 -10.65 12.60
N ALA A 56 7.19 -9.49 11.96
CA ALA A 56 7.61 -8.22 12.51
C ALA A 56 6.49 -7.20 12.39
N ALA A 57 6.56 -6.13 13.18
CA ALA A 57 5.63 -5.02 13.03
C ALA A 57 5.87 -4.34 11.69
N HIS A 58 4.79 -3.97 11.01
CA HIS A 58 4.86 -3.28 9.73
C HIS A 58 3.97 -2.06 9.76
N THR A 59 4.24 -1.10 8.86
CA THR A 59 3.38 0.07 8.71
C THR A 59 2.97 0.23 7.26
N LEU A 60 1.84 0.94 7.05
CA LEU A 60 1.53 1.51 5.74
C LEU A 60 1.50 3.01 5.96
N THR A 61 2.44 3.72 5.34
CA THR A 61 2.65 5.14 5.56
C THR A 61 2.58 5.90 4.25
N ILE A 62 1.73 6.92 4.22
CA ILE A 62 1.64 7.87 3.10
C ILE A 62 1.77 9.26 3.70
N ALA A 63 2.98 9.81 3.62
CA ALA A 63 3.27 11.09 4.27
C ALA A 63 2.40 12.22 3.72
N GLU A 64 2.13 12.20 2.42
CA GLU A 64 1.35 13.24 1.77
C GLU A 64 -0.10 13.32 2.24
N GLN A 65 -0.60 12.25 2.87
CA GLN A 65 -1.97 12.17 3.34
C GLN A 65 -2.06 12.01 4.86
N ASN A 66 -0.93 12.12 5.56
CA ASN A 66 -0.85 11.89 7.00
C ASN A 66 -1.35 10.51 7.40
N VAL A 67 -1.15 9.53 6.54
CA VAL A 67 -1.51 8.14 6.84
C VAL A 67 -0.27 7.46 7.42
N ASP A 68 -0.43 6.88 8.62
CA ASP A 68 0.65 6.18 9.30
C ASP A 68 0.03 5.12 10.19
N ALA A 69 -0.19 3.95 9.64
CA ALA A 69 -0.84 2.85 10.36
C ALA A 69 0.17 1.77 10.68
N GLU A 70 0.34 1.48 11.95
CA GLU A 70 1.22 0.40 12.41
C GLU A 70 0.38 -0.82 12.75
N VAL A 71 0.80 -2.00 12.25
CA VAL A 71 0.10 -3.26 12.46
C VAL A 71 1.07 -4.27 13.04
N GLN A 72 0.74 -4.81 14.21
CA GLN A 72 1.56 -5.82 14.85
C GLN A 72 1.36 -7.18 14.18
N PRO A 73 2.33 -8.11 14.30
CA PRO A 73 2.18 -9.44 13.68
C PRO A 73 0.88 -10.11 14.13
N GLY A 74 0.12 -10.60 13.15
CA GLY A 74 -1.15 -11.27 13.41
C GLY A 74 -2.34 -10.33 13.61
N ASP A 75 -2.10 -9.02 13.65
CA ASP A 75 -3.18 -8.04 13.80
C ASP A 75 -3.65 -7.52 12.46
N GLU A 76 -4.74 -6.76 12.49
CA GLU A 76 -5.25 -6.07 11.30
C GLU A 76 -5.77 -4.71 11.70
N THR A 77 -5.77 -3.78 10.76
CA THR A 77 -6.32 -2.44 10.97
C THR A 77 -6.86 -1.91 9.63
N GLU A 78 -7.60 -0.83 9.70
CA GLU A 78 -8.22 -0.22 8.51
C GLU A 78 -7.74 1.22 8.38
N VAL A 79 -7.44 1.63 7.14
CA VAL A 79 -7.10 3.01 6.83
C VAL A 79 -7.81 3.44 5.55
N GLU A 80 -8.16 4.72 5.49
CA GLU A 80 -8.72 5.29 4.27
C GLU A 80 -7.61 5.99 3.51
N VAL A 81 -7.52 5.72 2.21
CA VAL A 81 -6.55 6.36 1.33
C VAL A 81 -7.26 6.97 0.14
N THR A 82 -6.64 7.99 -0.46
CA THR A 82 -7.16 8.68 -1.64
C THR A 82 -6.14 8.51 -2.76
N PHE A 83 -6.62 8.04 -3.92
CA PHE A 83 -5.77 7.93 -5.09
C PHE A 83 -5.37 9.32 -5.57
N PRO A 84 -4.16 9.47 -6.14
CA PRO A 84 -3.75 10.76 -6.66
C PRO A 84 -4.59 11.16 -7.87
N GLU A 85 -4.58 12.45 -8.21
CA GLU A 85 -5.31 12.95 -9.37
C GLU A 85 -4.67 12.51 -10.67
N SER A 86 -3.39 12.22 -10.64
CA SER A 86 -2.67 11.66 -11.79
C SER A 86 -1.41 11.00 -11.27
N GLY A 87 -0.91 10.04 -12.03
CA GLY A 87 0.36 9.38 -11.73
C GLY A 87 0.28 8.41 -10.58
N GLU A 88 1.30 8.42 -9.76
CA GLU A 88 1.51 7.39 -8.74
C GLU A 88 1.84 8.02 -7.40
N LEU A 89 1.26 7.47 -6.35
CA LEU A 89 1.56 7.88 -4.98
C LEU A 89 2.10 6.67 -4.24
N THR A 90 3.30 6.80 -3.68
CA THR A 90 3.99 5.70 -3.00
C THR A 90 3.54 5.56 -1.56
N PHE A 91 3.30 4.32 -1.12
CA PHE A 91 3.18 4.03 0.30
C PHE A 91 4.34 3.13 0.72
N VAL A 92 4.74 3.26 1.97
CA VAL A 92 5.96 2.57 2.46
C VAL A 92 5.69 1.95 3.82
N CYS A 93 6.51 0.93 4.16
CA CYS A 93 6.66 0.52 5.55
C CYS A 93 7.91 1.25 6.07
N LYS A 94 7.72 2.18 6.99
CA LYS A 94 8.82 3.03 7.44
C LYS A 94 9.93 2.26 8.14
N PHE A 95 9.63 1.04 8.64
CA PHE A 95 10.64 0.20 9.29
C PHE A 95 11.48 -0.58 8.29
N HIS A 96 10.97 -0.81 7.08
CA HIS A 96 11.59 -1.72 6.11
C HIS A 96 11.73 -1.09 4.72
N GLN A 97 11.63 0.23 4.62
CA GLN A 97 11.73 0.91 3.33
C GLN A 97 13.06 0.62 2.65
N SER A 98 14.15 0.58 3.41
CA SER A 98 15.47 0.31 2.87
C SER A 98 15.63 -1.14 2.36
N SER A 99 14.72 -2.02 2.77
CA SER A 99 14.68 -3.39 2.27
C SER A 99 13.72 -3.56 1.10
N GLY A 100 13.15 -2.47 0.59
CA GLY A 100 12.27 -2.50 -0.56
C GLY A 100 10.80 -2.69 -0.23
N MET A 101 10.37 -2.51 1.02
CA MET A 101 8.96 -2.65 1.38
C MET A 101 8.19 -1.37 1.04
N VAL A 102 7.86 -1.25 -0.24
CA VAL A 102 7.12 -0.11 -0.79
C VAL A 102 6.02 -0.60 -1.71
N GLY A 103 5.01 0.24 -1.91
CA GLY A 103 3.94 -0.02 -2.84
C GLY A 103 3.44 1.27 -3.44
N ALA A 104 2.44 1.18 -4.30
CA ALA A 104 1.97 2.35 -5.03
C ALA A 104 0.46 2.34 -5.23
N LEU A 105 -0.12 3.53 -5.17
CA LEU A 105 -1.46 3.81 -5.64
C LEU A 105 -1.31 4.48 -7.00
N GLN A 106 -1.80 3.83 -8.05
CA GLN A 106 -1.71 4.37 -9.41
C GLN A 106 -3.08 4.84 -9.87
N ALA A 107 -3.15 6.09 -10.29
CA ALA A 107 -4.37 6.62 -10.88
C ALA A 107 -4.43 6.16 -12.33
N SER A 108 -5.51 5.47 -12.68
CA SER A 108 -5.77 5.05 -14.05
C SER A 108 -6.71 6.05 -14.69
N GLU A 109 -6.39 6.43 -15.90
CA GLU A 109 -7.22 7.36 -16.65
C GLU A 109 -8.35 6.68 -17.37
#